data_cafe260cddcc2738d3e3474651adb2fc
#
_entry.id   cafe260cddcc2738d3e3474651adb2fc
#
_cell.length_a   1.000
_cell.length_b   1.000
_cell.length_c   1.000
_cell.angle_alpha   90.00
_cell.angle_beta   90.00
_cell.angle_gamma   90.00
#
_symmetry.space_group_name_H-M   'P 1'
#
loop_
_entity.id
_entity.type
_entity.pdbx_description
1 polymer ?
#
loop_
_entity_poly.entity_id
_entity_poly.type
_entity_poly.pdbx_seq_one_letter_code
_entity_poly.pdbx_strand_id
1 'polypeptide(L)'
;MNNNIIADYYEPLLTDNHFIPVDSNNHFNSAGQCWQLSPEFGEGFYWVYAKKDLYDIKIHDFYFHEDFFMEFHLPEALSITQYESISGEELNPYRRMSAECIKAFIGGYKPYKAIIHKKIPIRSIGIEVMPAYYEDYLQKQYPGDYISPLAAFRQVDQTTDFPAMAKLLHEVKVYRGDGIAAGLFYEAKVAEAVSLVVEEQKKILSRKEKHLSDQDIACLLYTSP
;
A
#
# COMPACT_ATOMS: atom_id res chain seq x y z
N MET A 1 -1.77 16.18 20.43
CA MET A 1 -2.69 15.02 20.43
C MET A 1 -1.86 13.80 20.08
N ASN A 2 -1.97 12.71 20.83
CA ASN A 2 -1.33 11.45 20.44
C ASN A 2 -2.20 10.82 19.33
N ASN A 3 -1.94 11.16 18.06
CA ASN A 3 -2.60 10.50 16.95
C ASN A 3 -2.11 9.05 16.90
N ASN A 4 -2.99 8.13 17.24
CA ASN A 4 -2.75 6.70 17.16
C ASN A 4 -3.64 6.16 16.03
N ILE A 5 -3.08 6.04 14.84
CA ILE A 5 -3.83 5.60 13.65
C ILE A 5 -4.52 4.24 13.85
N ILE A 6 -3.98 3.39 14.73
CA ILE A 6 -4.64 2.11 15.04
C ILE A 6 -5.95 2.35 15.77
N ALA A 7 -5.95 3.12 16.86
CA ALA A 7 -7.16 3.40 17.64
C ALA A 7 -8.12 4.35 16.93
N ASP A 8 -7.58 5.32 16.18
CA ASP A 8 -8.39 6.38 15.57
C ASP A 8 -9.00 5.94 14.21
N TYR A 9 -8.37 4.98 13.53
CA TYR A 9 -8.81 4.56 12.20
C TYR A 9 -9.02 3.04 12.06
N TYR A 10 -7.99 2.21 12.35
CA TYR A 10 -8.08 0.77 12.07
C TYR A 10 -9.06 0.03 12.98
N GLU A 11 -9.10 0.35 14.26
CA GLU A 11 -9.99 -0.32 15.21
C GLU A 11 -11.47 -0.09 14.88
N PRO A 12 -11.97 1.14 14.63
CA PRO A 12 -13.32 1.36 14.14
C PRO A 12 -13.58 0.68 12.79
N LEU A 13 -12.69 0.87 11.81
CA LEU A 13 -12.84 0.30 10.48
C LEU A 13 -12.99 -1.22 10.52
N LEU A 14 -12.12 -1.91 11.27
CA LEU A 14 -12.11 -3.36 11.32
C LEU A 14 -13.31 -3.89 12.10
N THR A 15 -13.71 -3.23 13.18
CA THR A 15 -14.92 -3.58 13.94
C THR A 15 -16.17 -3.47 13.08
N ASP A 16 -16.33 -2.38 12.33
CA ASP A 16 -17.47 -2.17 11.42
C ASP A 16 -17.49 -3.20 10.28
N ASN A 17 -16.35 -3.77 9.93
CA ASN A 17 -16.22 -4.84 8.92
C ASN A 17 -16.10 -6.25 9.53
N HIS A 18 -16.60 -6.43 10.76
CA HIS A 18 -16.74 -7.73 11.44
C HIS A 18 -15.42 -8.41 11.85
N PHE A 19 -14.34 -7.65 12.01
CA PHE A 19 -13.11 -8.16 12.57
C PHE A 19 -13.07 -7.96 14.10
N ILE A 20 -12.52 -8.95 14.79
CA ILE A 20 -12.41 -9.01 16.25
C ILE A 20 -10.92 -8.97 16.61
N PRO A 21 -10.48 -8.08 17.52
CA PRO A 21 -9.08 -8.05 17.95
C PRO A 21 -8.69 -9.35 18.64
N VAL A 22 -7.45 -9.82 18.39
CA VAL A 22 -6.88 -11.03 18.99
C VAL A 22 -5.53 -10.72 19.61
N ASP A 23 -5.30 -11.20 20.86
CA ASP A 23 -4.13 -10.84 21.65
C ASP A 23 -2.80 -11.43 21.14
N SER A 24 -2.84 -12.55 20.44
CA SER A 24 -1.65 -13.17 19.86
C SER A 24 -1.98 -14.03 18.66
N ASN A 25 -1.14 -13.94 17.66
CA ASN A 25 -1.21 -14.79 16.48
C ASN A 25 0.21 -15.17 16.05
N ASN A 26 0.50 -16.47 16.03
CA ASN A 26 1.82 -16.98 15.63
C ASN A 26 2.10 -16.82 14.13
N HIS A 27 1.10 -16.40 13.33
CA HIS A 27 1.25 -16.20 11.89
C HIS A 27 1.93 -14.87 11.52
N PHE A 28 1.82 -13.84 12.39
CA PHE A 28 2.35 -12.51 12.13
C PHE A 28 3.36 -12.08 13.19
N ASN A 29 4.03 -10.94 12.93
CA ASN A 29 4.96 -10.34 13.86
C ASN A 29 4.23 -9.81 15.10
N SER A 30 4.76 -10.07 16.29
CA SER A 30 4.20 -9.64 17.58
C SER A 30 4.27 -8.12 17.81
N ALA A 31 5.05 -7.37 17.01
CA ALA A 31 5.13 -5.91 17.12
C ALA A 31 3.88 -5.19 16.61
N GLY A 32 3.07 -5.83 15.78
CA GLY A 32 1.80 -5.28 15.29
C GLY A 32 0.60 -5.82 16.05
N GLN A 33 -0.57 -5.31 15.71
CA GLN A 33 -1.85 -5.77 16.22
C GLN A 33 -2.54 -6.65 15.18
N CYS A 34 -3.31 -7.63 15.65
CA CYS A 34 -3.97 -8.61 14.81
C CYS A 34 -5.47 -8.63 15.10
N TRP A 35 -6.26 -8.76 14.04
CA TRP A 35 -7.71 -8.96 14.10
C TRP A 35 -8.06 -10.20 13.30
N GLN A 36 -9.00 -10.97 13.82
CA GLN A 36 -9.56 -12.14 13.16
C GLN A 36 -10.94 -11.79 12.59
N LEU A 37 -11.20 -12.19 11.36
CA LEU A 37 -12.54 -12.07 10.79
C LEU A 37 -13.51 -12.97 11.57
N SER A 38 -14.68 -12.44 11.94
CA SER A 38 -15.71 -13.19 12.65
C SER A 38 -16.13 -14.42 11.83
N PRO A 39 -16.17 -15.62 12.43
CA PRO A 39 -16.47 -16.88 11.71
C PRO A 39 -17.81 -16.91 10.97
N GLU A 40 -18.73 -16.02 11.32
CA GLU A 40 -20.00 -15.86 10.61
C GLU A 40 -19.82 -15.26 9.21
N PHE A 41 -18.82 -14.37 9.04
CA PHE A 41 -18.59 -13.63 7.80
C PHE A 41 -17.49 -14.23 6.93
N GLY A 42 -16.51 -14.94 7.54
CA GLY A 42 -15.39 -15.51 6.80
C GLY A 42 -14.33 -16.10 7.71
N GLU A 43 -13.14 -16.26 7.19
CA GLU A 43 -11.99 -16.78 7.94
C GLU A 43 -10.73 -15.99 7.62
N GLY A 44 -9.79 -15.93 8.61
CA GLY A 44 -8.48 -15.36 8.43
C GLY A 44 -8.28 -14.08 9.25
N PHE A 45 -7.23 -13.33 8.88
CA PHE A 45 -6.69 -12.30 9.75
C PHE A 45 -6.33 -11.03 8.98
N TYR A 46 -6.41 -9.92 9.68
CA TYR A 46 -5.89 -8.61 9.31
C TYR A 46 -4.85 -8.19 10.35
N TRP A 47 -3.64 -7.86 9.92
CA TRP A 47 -2.57 -7.45 10.81
C TRP A 47 -2.07 -6.05 10.45
N VAL A 48 -1.80 -5.21 11.45
CA VAL A 48 -1.28 -3.85 11.28
C VAL A 48 -0.16 -3.59 12.27
N TYR A 49 0.93 -3.02 11.76
CA TYR A 49 1.95 -2.32 12.53
C TYR A 49 1.92 -0.85 12.17
N ALA A 50 1.91 0.04 13.15
CA ALA A 50 1.92 1.48 12.90
C ALA A 50 2.94 2.22 13.77
N LYS A 51 3.58 3.23 13.22
CA LYS A 51 4.46 4.15 13.94
C LYS A 51 3.79 5.51 14.03
N LYS A 52 2.97 5.69 15.07
CA LYS A 52 2.19 6.93 15.31
C LYS A 52 1.36 7.29 14.07
N ASP A 53 1.51 8.53 13.61
CA ASP A 53 0.89 9.13 12.44
C ASP A 53 1.85 9.23 11.22
N LEU A 54 2.97 8.52 11.28
CA LEU A 54 3.98 8.57 10.23
C LEU A 54 3.72 7.54 9.12
N TYR A 55 3.54 6.30 9.51
CA TYR A 55 3.33 5.20 8.56
C TYR A 55 2.68 4.00 9.23
N ASP A 56 2.07 3.15 8.42
CA ASP A 56 1.68 1.81 8.79
C ASP A 56 2.10 0.75 7.76
N ILE A 57 2.04 -0.49 8.21
CA ILE A 57 2.26 -1.70 7.43
C ILE A 57 1.08 -2.60 7.72
N LYS A 58 0.42 -3.10 6.69
CA LYS A 58 -0.76 -3.96 6.82
C LYS A 58 -0.58 -5.25 6.04
N ILE A 59 -1.04 -6.35 6.63
CA ILE A 59 -1.06 -7.67 6.00
C ILE A 59 -2.49 -8.19 6.05
N HIS A 60 -2.99 -8.60 4.91
CA HIS A 60 -4.28 -9.27 4.76
C HIS A 60 -4.06 -10.73 4.44
N ASP A 61 -4.72 -11.62 5.18
CA ASP A 61 -4.83 -13.05 4.86
C ASP A 61 -6.18 -13.55 5.36
N PHE A 62 -7.24 -13.27 4.62
CA PHE A 62 -8.60 -13.64 4.95
C PHE A 62 -9.47 -13.80 3.69
N TYR A 63 -10.65 -14.42 3.84
CA TYR A 63 -11.67 -14.47 2.79
C TYR A 63 -13.08 -14.37 3.41
N PHE A 64 -14.02 -13.86 2.64
CA PHE A 64 -15.44 -13.81 3.02
C PHE A 64 -16.20 -15.06 2.52
N HIS A 65 -17.20 -15.50 3.28
CA HIS A 65 -18.08 -16.60 2.90
C HIS A 65 -19.02 -16.24 1.76
N GLU A 66 -19.48 -14.97 1.71
CA GLU A 66 -20.33 -14.41 0.68
C GLU A 66 -19.66 -13.17 0.06
N ASP A 67 -20.17 -12.70 -1.07
CA ASP A 67 -19.69 -11.46 -1.69
C ASP A 67 -19.89 -10.31 -0.69
N PHE A 68 -18.83 -9.51 -0.49
CA PHE A 68 -18.81 -8.49 0.54
C PHE A 68 -18.67 -7.09 -0.06
N PHE A 69 -19.64 -6.22 0.21
CA PHE A 69 -19.56 -4.81 -0.17
C PHE A 69 -18.85 -4.01 0.92
N MET A 70 -17.85 -3.25 0.52
CA MET A 70 -17.07 -2.36 1.39
C MET A 70 -17.27 -0.91 0.97
N GLU A 71 -17.55 -0.05 1.94
CA GLU A 71 -17.54 1.40 1.76
C GLU A 71 -16.94 2.08 2.99
N PHE A 72 -15.83 2.79 2.81
CA PHE A 72 -15.17 3.50 3.89
C PHE A 72 -14.31 4.66 3.36
N HIS A 73 -13.97 5.60 4.25
CA HIS A 73 -13.06 6.70 3.95
C HIS A 73 -11.65 6.29 4.32
N LEU A 74 -10.77 6.24 3.33
CA LEU A 74 -9.34 6.06 3.57
C LEU A 74 -8.74 7.35 4.12
N PRO A 75 -7.80 7.28 5.08
CA PRO A 75 -7.03 8.44 5.49
C PRO A 75 -6.22 8.98 4.31
N GLU A 76 -5.79 10.22 4.42
CA GLU A 76 -4.80 10.75 3.47
C GLU A 76 -3.48 10.01 3.68
N ALA A 77 -3.09 9.23 2.67
CA ALA A 77 -1.88 8.41 2.69
C ALA A 77 -1.43 8.07 1.28
N LEU A 78 -0.13 7.80 1.14
CA LEU A 78 0.47 7.19 -0.04
C LEU A 78 0.68 5.72 0.25
N SER A 79 -0.08 4.87 -0.41
CA SER A 79 -0.06 3.41 -0.21
C SER A 79 0.63 2.70 -1.36
N ILE A 80 1.44 1.70 -1.06
CA ILE A 80 1.96 0.72 -2.00
C ILE A 80 1.66 -0.69 -1.48
N THR A 81 0.90 -1.45 -2.25
CA THR A 81 0.39 -2.76 -1.84
C THR A 81 0.65 -3.79 -2.92
N GLN A 82 1.19 -4.94 -2.53
CA GLN A 82 1.28 -6.13 -3.36
C GLN A 82 0.12 -7.05 -3.04
N TYR A 83 -0.62 -7.45 -4.08
CA TYR A 83 -1.67 -8.45 -4.00
C TYR A 83 -1.17 -9.79 -4.53
N GLU A 84 -1.00 -10.77 -3.66
CA GLU A 84 -0.69 -12.16 -4.03
C GLU A 84 -1.95 -12.91 -4.47
N SER A 85 -3.09 -12.57 -3.86
CA SER A 85 -4.40 -13.11 -4.19
C SER A 85 -5.46 -12.07 -3.86
N ILE A 86 -6.37 -11.83 -4.78
CA ILE A 86 -7.56 -11.02 -4.60
C ILE A 86 -8.51 -11.26 -5.77
N SER A 87 -9.82 -11.16 -5.52
CA SER A 87 -10.84 -11.04 -6.57
C SER A 87 -11.94 -10.10 -6.12
N GLY A 88 -12.28 -9.15 -6.97
CA GLY A 88 -13.27 -8.13 -6.68
C GLY A 88 -13.23 -6.98 -7.68
N GLU A 89 -14.02 -5.97 -7.39
CA GLU A 89 -14.14 -4.75 -8.20
C GLU A 89 -14.14 -3.52 -7.31
N GLU A 90 -13.30 -2.54 -7.64
CA GLU A 90 -13.43 -1.18 -7.14
C GLU A 90 -14.52 -0.47 -7.94
N LEU A 91 -15.36 0.30 -7.27
CA LEU A 91 -16.54 0.88 -7.92
C LEU A 91 -16.41 2.38 -8.26
N ASN A 92 -15.41 3.06 -7.72
CA ASN A 92 -15.27 4.50 -7.93
C ASN A 92 -13.81 4.97 -7.98
N PRO A 93 -13.16 5.02 -9.17
CA PRO A 93 -13.66 4.57 -10.47
C PRO A 93 -13.78 3.04 -10.56
N TYR A 94 -14.59 2.55 -11.50
CA TYR A 94 -14.69 1.11 -11.73
C TYR A 94 -13.37 0.54 -12.19
N ARG A 95 -12.92 -0.51 -11.48
CA ARG A 95 -11.67 -1.20 -11.77
C ARG A 95 -11.73 -2.63 -11.24
N ARG A 96 -11.41 -3.59 -12.08
CA ARG A 96 -11.28 -4.98 -11.64
C ARG A 96 -10.00 -5.15 -10.82
N MET A 97 -10.09 -5.79 -9.67
CA MET A 97 -8.94 -6.16 -8.86
C MET A 97 -8.26 -7.40 -9.46
N SER A 98 -6.94 -7.39 -9.48
CA SER A 98 -6.13 -8.51 -9.98
C SER A 98 -5.03 -8.87 -9.00
N ALA A 99 -4.75 -10.18 -8.92
CA ALA A 99 -3.61 -10.72 -8.19
C ALA A 99 -2.29 -10.48 -8.95
N GLU A 100 -1.18 -10.77 -8.27
CA GLU A 100 0.20 -10.69 -8.80
C GLU A 100 0.57 -9.29 -9.31
N CYS A 101 -0.02 -8.23 -8.73
CA CYS A 101 0.27 -6.86 -9.08
C CYS A 101 0.71 -6.04 -7.86
N ILE A 102 1.47 -4.99 -8.13
CA ILE A 102 1.76 -3.93 -7.17
C ILE A 102 0.89 -2.74 -7.53
N LYS A 103 0.14 -2.27 -6.55
CA LYS A 103 -0.76 -1.14 -6.69
C LYS A 103 -0.31 0.00 -5.80
N ALA A 104 -0.12 1.19 -6.37
CA ALA A 104 -0.05 2.41 -5.62
C ALA A 104 -1.45 3.03 -5.50
N PHE A 105 -1.74 3.62 -4.35
CA PHE A 105 -3.01 4.29 -4.08
C PHE A 105 -2.79 5.54 -3.25
N ILE A 106 -3.58 6.58 -3.51
CA ILE A 106 -3.55 7.83 -2.75
C ILE A 106 -4.90 7.99 -2.09
N GLY A 107 -4.93 7.89 -0.77
CA GLY A 107 -6.14 8.03 0.06
C GLY A 107 -6.57 9.49 0.27
N GLY A 108 -7.67 9.67 1.01
CA GLY A 108 -8.13 10.97 1.49
C GLY A 108 -9.08 11.74 0.57
N TYR A 109 -9.27 11.32 -0.69
CA TYR A 109 -10.03 12.12 -1.65
C TYR A 109 -11.49 11.71 -1.84
N LYS A 110 -11.79 10.42 -1.77
CA LYS A 110 -13.14 9.88 -2.01
C LYS A 110 -13.38 8.65 -1.16
N PRO A 111 -14.64 8.32 -0.85
CA PRO A 111 -14.95 7.03 -0.25
C PRO A 111 -14.44 5.90 -1.14
N TYR A 112 -13.74 4.96 -0.53
CA TYR A 112 -13.36 3.71 -1.18
C TYR A 112 -14.58 2.80 -1.20
N LYS A 113 -14.93 2.29 -2.37
CA LYS A 113 -16.05 1.36 -2.56
C LYS A 113 -15.58 0.16 -3.36
N ALA A 114 -15.84 -1.02 -2.84
CA ALA A 114 -15.46 -2.26 -3.52
C ALA A 114 -16.46 -3.38 -3.24
N ILE A 115 -16.52 -4.33 -4.17
CA ILE A 115 -17.13 -5.64 -3.96
C ILE A 115 -16.01 -6.66 -3.95
N ILE A 116 -15.90 -7.42 -2.88
CA ILE A 116 -14.96 -8.54 -2.73
C ILE A 116 -15.70 -9.83 -2.98
N HIS A 117 -15.17 -10.66 -3.88
CA HIS A 117 -15.81 -11.92 -4.23
C HIS A 117 -15.56 -12.97 -3.14
N LYS A 118 -16.62 -13.71 -2.84
CA LYS A 118 -16.63 -14.77 -1.83
C LYS A 118 -15.61 -15.88 -2.09
N LYS A 119 -15.12 -16.48 -1.00
CA LYS A 119 -14.30 -17.69 -1.00
C LYS A 119 -12.97 -17.56 -1.76
N ILE A 120 -12.58 -16.36 -2.16
CA ILE A 120 -11.28 -16.09 -2.77
C ILE A 120 -10.45 -15.33 -1.74
N PRO A 121 -9.30 -15.88 -1.31
CA PRO A 121 -8.48 -15.23 -0.31
C PRO A 121 -7.97 -13.87 -0.76
N ILE A 122 -8.09 -12.86 0.09
CA ILE A 122 -7.35 -11.63 0.00
C ILE A 122 -6.02 -11.86 0.71
N ARG A 123 -4.94 -11.97 -0.07
CA ARG A 123 -3.58 -12.04 0.46
C ARG A 123 -2.80 -10.86 -0.07
N SER A 124 -2.43 -9.97 0.83
CA SER A 124 -1.67 -8.78 0.45
C SER A 124 -0.78 -8.30 1.58
N ILE A 125 0.21 -7.53 1.19
CA ILE A 125 1.09 -6.76 2.08
C ILE A 125 1.18 -5.34 1.54
N GLY A 126 0.98 -4.34 2.39
CA GLY A 126 1.04 -2.93 2.02
C GLY A 126 1.82 -2.10 3.02
N ILE A 127 2.41 -1.02 2.52
CA ILE A 127 3.01 0.06 3.29
C ILE A 127 2.25 1.33 2.96
N GLU A 128 1.85 2.07 3.99
CA GLU A 128 1.23 3.39 3.85
C GLU A 128 2.05 4.44 4.58
N VAL A 129 2.28 5.57 3.94
CA VAL A 129 2.95 6.72 4.55
C VAL A 129 2.02 7.91 4.58
N MET A 130 1.93 8.57 5.74
CA MET A 130 1.03 9.67 6.01
C MET A 130 1.66 11.01 5.65
N PRO A 131 0.90 12.11 5.51
CA PRO A 131 1.43 13.46 5.28
C PRO A 131 2.53 13.84 6.26
N ALA A 132 2.38 13.52 7.55
CA ALA A 132 3.39 13.75 8.56
C ALA A 132 4.76 13.09 8.24
N TYR A 133 4.76 11.96 7.52
CA TYR A 133 6.00 11.33 7.06
C TYR A 133 6.57 12.03 5.82
N TYR A 134 5.78 12.18 4.75
CA TYR A 134 6.33 12.62 3.47
C TYR A 134 6.36 14.15 3.30
N GLU A 135 5.55 14.92 4.02
CA GLU A 135 5.59 16.39 3.98
C GLU A 135 6.44 17.00 5.10
N ASP A 136 6.34 16.45 6.33
CA ASP A 136 7.03 17.00 7.47
C ASP A 136 8.38 16.33 7.74
N TYR A 137 8.38 15.01 7.95
CA TYR A 137 9.58 14.28 8.37
C TYR A 137 10.65 14.27 7.28
N LEU A 138 10.30 13.84 6.05
CA LEU A 138 11.26 13.80 4.96
C LEU A 138 11.79 15.18 4.58
N GLN A 139 10.93 16.20 4.55
CA GLN A 139 11.35 17.57 4.24
C GLN A 139 12.37 18.11 5.27
N LYS A 140 12.20 17.79 6.55
CA LYS A 140 13.15 18.16 7.61
C LYS A 140 14.47 17.42 7.52
N GLN A 141 14.43 16.15 7.09
CA GLN A 141 15.66 15.34 6.93
C GLN A 141 16.48 15.74 5.70
N TYR A 142 15.84 16.22 4.63
CA TYR A 142 16.48 16.54 3.36
C TYR A 142 16.15 17.97 2.90
N PRO A 143 16.50 19.01 3.69
CA PRO A 143 16.19 20.39 3.36
C PRO A 143 17.00 20.81 2.12
N GLY A 144 16.35 21.19 1.04
CA GLY A 144 16.97 21.60 -0.23
C GLY A 144 16.89 20.53 -1.33
N ASP A 145 16.91 19.26 -0.99
CA ASP A 145 16.78 18.15 -1.96
C ASP A 145 15.42 17.45 -1.90
N TYR A 146 14.53 17.95 -1.07
CA TYR A 146 13.22 17.35 -0.90
C TYR A 146 12.35 17.47 -2.16
N ILE A 147 11.88 16.31 -2.62
CA ILE A 147 10.85 16.20 -3.66
C ILE A 147 9.71 15.38 -3.07
N SER A 148 8.48 15.91 -3.13
CA SER A 148 7.32 15.18 -2.63
C SER A 148 7.14 13.85 -3.38
N PRO A 149 7.04 12.71 -2.70
CA PRO A 149 6.82 11.42 -3.34
C PRO A 149 5.42 11.26 -3.95
N LEU A 150 4.50 12.18 -3.68
CA LEU A 150 3.11 12.13 -4.18
C LEU A 150 3.02 11.93 -5.70
N ALA A 151 3.86 12.66 -6.47
CA ALA A 151 3.89 12.54 -7.93
C ALA A 151 4.40 11.16 -8.37
N ALA A 152 5.34 10.58 -7.62
CA ALA A 152 5.89 9.26 -7.87
C ALA A 152 4.82 8.17 -7.66
N PHE A 153 4.11 8.21 -6.54
CA PHE A 153 3.03 7.26 -6.26
C PHE A 153 1.91 7.28 -7.31
N ARG A 154 1.58 8.46 -7.86
CA ARG A 154 0.60 8.57 -8.96
C ARG A 154 1.01 7.84 -10.24
N GLN A 155 2.30 7.64 -10.48
CA GLN A 155 2.80 7.05 -11.71
C GLN A 155 3.09 5.55 -11.61
N VAL A 156 3.25 5.02 -10.40
CA VAL A 156 3.58 3.60 -10.15
C VAL A 156 2.32 2.73 -10.01
N ASP A 157 1.12 3.27 -10.23
CA ASP A 157 -0.11 2.52 -10.08
C ASP A 157 -0.19 1.33 -11.08
N GLN A 158 -0.52 0.15 -10.54
CA GLN A 158 -0.75 -1.11 -11.27
C GLN A 158 0.42 -1.65 -12.11
N THR A 159 1.65 -1.43 -11.69
CA THR A 159 2.77 -2.13 -12.30
C THR A 159 2.89 -3.56 -11.78
N THR A 160 3.01 -4.54 -12.70
CA THR A 160 3.36 -5.92 -12.38
C THR A 160 4.86 -6.16 -12.37
N ASP A 161 5.63 -5.30 -13.02
CA ASP A 161 7.09 -5.41 -13.16
C ASP A 161 7.82 -4.48 -12.19
N PHE A 162 7.75 -4.81 -10.88
CA PHE A 162 8.48 -4.09 -9.85
C PHE A 162 9.15 -5.06 -8.86
N PRO A 163 10.12 -5.88 -9.32
CA PRO A 163 10.67 -6.98 -8.54
C PRO A 163 11.40 -6.52 -7.26
N ALA A 164 12.01 -5.35 -7.26
CA ALA A 164 12.67 -4.80 -6.06
C ALA A 164 11.64 -4.51 -4.96
N MET A 165 10.49 -3.94 -5.30
CA MET A 165 9.40 -3.69 -4.36
C MET A 165 8.76 -4.99 -3.88
N ALA A 166 8.52 -5.95 -4.78
CA ALA A 166 7.97 -7.26 -4.41
C ALA A 166 8.87 -7.98 -3.41
N LYS A 167 10.19 -7.94 -3.63
CA LYS A 167 11.18 -8.51 -2.69
C LYS A 167 11.12 -7.81 -1.33
N LEU A 168 11.11 -6.48 -1.31
CA LEU A 168 11.01 -5.69 -0.08
C LEU A 168 9.76 -6.03 0.73
N LEU A 169 8.60 -6.03 0.07
CA LEU A 169 7.32 -6.34 0.71
C LEU A 169 7.29 -7.78 1.24
N HIS A 170 7.87 -8.73 0.50
CA HIS A 170 8.03 -10.09 0.99
C HIS A 170 8.90 -10.17 2.26
N GLU A 171 10.04 -9.46 2.30
CA GLU A 171 10.91 -9.39 3.48
C GLU A 171 10.15 -8.83 4.70
N VAL A 172 9.34 -7.78 4.49
CA VAL A 172 8.48 -7.18 5.53
C VAL A 172 7.45 -8.20 6.04
N LYS A 173 6.79 -8.93 5.15
CA LYS A 173 5.75 -9.92 5.47
C LYS A 173 6.28 -11.08 6.33
N VAL A 174 7.50 -11.55 6.03
CA VAL A 174 8.08 -12.72 6.72
C VAL A 174 8.90 -12.38 7.96
N TYR A 175 9.15 -11.10 8.22
CA TYR A 175 9.96 -10.67 9.36
C TYR A 175 9.30 -11.02 10.70
N ARG A 176 10.09 -11.51 11.67
CA ARG A 176 9.61 -12.00 12.98
C ARG A 176 10.44 -11.48 14.17
N GLY A 177 11.28 -10.46 13.96
CA GLY A 177 11.96 -9.79 15.08
C GLY A 177 10.98 -9.01 15.95
N ASP A 178 11.39 -8.65 17.16
CA ASP A 178 10.56 -7.97 18.16
C ASP A 178 11.20 -6.69 18.70
N GLY A 179 10.49 -6.00 19.56
CA GLY A 179 10.96 -4.83 20.29
C GLY A 179 11.55 -3.74 19.40
N ILE A 180 12.70 -3.18 19.81
CA ILE A 180 13.39 -2.12 19.07
C ILE A 180 13.89 -2.61 17.71
N ALA A 181 14.25 -3.90 17.57
CA ALA A 181 14.71 -4.46 16.32
C ALA A 181 13.60 -4.43 15.26
N ALA A 182 12.36 -4.74 15.64
CA ALA A 182 11.20 -4.61 14.75
C ALA A 182 10.96 -3.16 14.33
N GLY A 183 11.03 -2.23 15.28
CA GLY A 183 10.87 -0.80 14.98
C GLY A 183 11.88 -0.28 13.97
N LEU A 184 13.16 -0.61 14.15
CA LEU A 184 14.24 -0.21 13.24
C LEU A 184 14.12 -0.88 11.87
N PHE A 185 13.76 -2.17 11.84
CA PHE A 185 13.56 -2.90 10.59
C PHE A 185 12.44 -2.27 9.76
N TYR A 186 11.26 -2.07 10.34
CA TYR A 186 10.12 -1.50 9.62
C TYR A 186 10.38 -0.06 9.17
N GLU A 187 11.04 0.76 10.00
CA GLU A 187 11.42 2.12 9.62
C GLU A 187 12.35 2.14 8.40
N ALA A 188 13.37 1.28 8.39
CA ALA A 188 14.28 1.15 7.26
C ALA A 188 13.56 0.69 5.99
N LYS A 189 12.63 -0.28 6.11
CA LYS A 189 11.86 -0.80 4.97
C LYS A 189 10.85 0.20 4.42
N VAL A 190 10.25 1.03 5.24
CA VAL A 190 9.40 2.14 4.78
C VAL A 190 10.22 3.17 3.99
N ALA A 191 11.39 3.56 4.50
CA ALA A 191 12.27 4.48 3.79
C ALA A 191 12.75 3.90 2.44
N GLU A 192 13.13 2.61 2.42
CA GLU A 192 13.51 1.89 1.20
C GLU A 192 12.34 1.84 0.20
N ALA A 193 11.11 1.55 0.65
CA ALA A 193 9.94 1.51 -0.22
C ALA A 193 9.67 2.86 -0.90
N VAL A 194 9.71 3.96 -0.15
CA VAL A 194 9.54 5.31 -0.71
C VAL A 194 10.64 5.63 -1.70
N SER A 195 11.89 5.28 -1.40
CA SER A 195 13.03 5.46 -2.31
C SER A 195 12.83 4.71 -3.62
N LEU A 196 12.40 3.44 -3.56
CA LEU A 196 12.14 2.62 -4.75
C LEU A 196 11.03 3.23 -5.63
N VAL A 197 9.96 3.76 -5.04
CA VAL A 197 8.88 4.42 -5.80
C VAL A 197 9.39 5.67 -6.51
N VAL A 198 10.18 6.51 -5.82
CA VAL A 198 10.79 7.72 -6.42
C VAL A 198 11.76 7.36 -7.55
N GLU A 199 12.56 6.32 -7.38
CA GLU A 199 13.47 5.83 -8.42
C GLU A 199 12.71 5.27 -9.65
N GLU A 200 11.63 4.54 -9.43
CA GLU A 200 10.83 3.99 -10.54
C GLU A 200 10.16 5.11 -11.36
N GLN A 201 9.70 6.19 -10.70
CA GLN A 201 9.21 7.38 -11.40
C GLN A 201 10.25 7.95 -12.37
N LYS A 202 11.51 8.10 -11.92
CA LYS A 202 12.58 8.61 -12.76
C LYS A 202 12.79 7.74 -14.00
N LYS A 203 12.74 6.42 -13.86
CA LYS A 203 12.84 5.48 -14.99
C LYS A 203 11.67 5.61 -15.95
N ILE A 204 10.43 5.75 -15.44
CA ILE A 204 9.23 5.94 -16.25
C ILE A 204 9.34 7.24 -17.07
N LEU A 205 9.77 8.33 -16.44
CA LEU A 205 9.95 9.62 -17.11
C LEU A 205 11.02 9.54 -18.22
N SER A 206 12.17 8.96 -17.91
CA SER A 206 13.26 8.82 -18.90
C SER A 206 12.89 7.93 -20.08
N ARG A 207 12.07 6.92 -19.90
CA ARG A 207 11.53 6.08 -20.99
C ARG A 207 10.56 6.89 -21.88
N LYS A 208 9.70 7.72 -21.27
CA LYS A 208 8.77 8.61 -22.02
C LYS A 208 9.51 9.65 -22.86
N GLU A 209 10.56 10.26 -22.31
CA GLU A 209 11.39 11.23 -23.03
C GLU A 209 12.10 10.60 -24.24
N LYS A 210 12.65 9.39 -24.10
CA LYS A 210 13.22 8.65 -25.24
C LYS A 210 12.20 8.31 -26.31
N HIS A 211 11.01 7.89 -25.93
CA HIS A 211 9.93 7.58 -26.87
C HIS A 211 9.42 8.81 -27.62
N LEU A 212 9.33 9.97 -26.95
CA LEU A 212 8.98 11.25 -27.61
C LEU A 212 10.07 11.67 -28.60
N SER A 213 11.36 11.51 -28.24
CA SER A 213 12.46 11.84 -29.15
C SER A 213 12.49 10.95 -30.41
N ASP A 214 12.15 9.67 -30.30
CA ASP A 214 12.07 8.74 -31.43
C ASP A 214 10.87 9.08 -32.36
N GLN A 215 9.75 9.54 -31.79
CA GLN A 215 8.60 10.03 -32.57
C GLN A 215 8.90 11.39 -33.26
N ASP A 216 9.59 12.27 -32.57
CA ASP A 216 10.02 13.57 -33.16
C ASP A 216 11.01 13.37 -34.28
N ILE A 217 11.95 12.42 -34.17
CA ILE A 217 12.90 12.05 -35.24
C ILE A 217 12.16 11.40 -36.39
N ALA A 218 11.20 10.54 -36.17
CA ALA A 218 10.37 9.94 -37.22
C ALA A 218 9.55 11.01 -37.95
N CYS A 219 8.97 11.99 -37.24
CA CYS A 219 8.26 13.12 -37.86
C CYS A 219 9.17 13.98 -38.71
N LEU A 220 10.40 14.26 -38.29
CA LEU A 220 11.39 15.02 -39.05
C LEU A 220 11.85 14.28 -40.31
N LEU A 221 11.94 12.97 -40.28
CA LEU A 221 12.31 12.14 -41.44
C LEU A 221 11.19 12.05 -42.49
N TYR A 222 9.93 12.20 -42.08
CA TYR A 222 8.77 12.20 -43.01
C TYR A 222 8.42 13.57 -43.57
N THR A 223 8.97 14.67 -43.02
CA THR A 223 8.70 16.04 -43.46
C THR A 223 9.82 16.67 -44.27
N SER A 224 10.89 15.93 -44.58
CA SER A 224 11.94 16.39 -45.50
C SER A 224 11.54 16.09 -46.94
N PRO A 225 11.45 17.10 -47.83
CA PRO A 225 11.04 16.96 -49.24
C PRO A 225 12.06 16.15 -50.05
#